data_3a4d1c03473ad94ee6e3881725af61f8
#
_entry.id   3a4d1c03473ad94ee6e3881725af61f8
#
_cell.length_a   1.000
_cell.length_b   1.000
_cell.length_c   1.000
_cell.angle_alpha   90.00
_cell.angle_beta   90.00
_cell.angle_gamma   90.00
#
_symmetry.space_group_name_H-M   'P 1'
#
loop_
_entity.id
_entity.type
_entity.pdbx_description
1 polymer ?
#
loop_
_entity_poly.entity_id
_entity_poly.type
_entity_poly.pdbx_seq_one_letter_code
_entity_poly.pdbx_strand_id
1 'polypeptide(L)'
;MNLDGRIALVTGASRGIGQAIALELAKCSAVVIGTSTSASGADGISQKLAATGAKGAGLILNVNDPQQAEAAVLDIQKRFGDIAILVNNAGITRDNLLVRMKDEEWDDIMATDLKSVYRLSKLVLRSMMKARYGRIINITSIVGVTGNAGQTNYAAAKAGIIGFSKSLAREVGSRNITVNCIAPGFIDTDMTRALTEQQRCVLMQQIPLGRLGRPEDIAAAVAFLASPGADYATGCTLHVNGGMHMD
;
A
#
# COMPACT_ATOMS: atom_id res chain seq x y z
N MET A 1 -13.22 -14.69 -0.63
CA MET A 1 -12.70 -13.96 -1.81
C MET A 1 -11.73 -14.90 -2.51
N ASN A 2 -11.85 -15.09 -3.82
CA ASN A 2 -10.97 -15.99 -4.57
C ASN A 2 -10.12 -15.17 -5.56
N LEU A 3 -8.80 -15.26 -5.44
CA LEU A 3 -7.82 -14.60 -6.30
C LEU A 3 -6.91 -15.62 -7.00
N ASP A 4 -7.39 -16.86 -7.18
CA ASP A 4 -6.61 -17.97 -7.72
C ASP A 4 -5.96 -17.58 -9.07
N GLY A 5 -4.67 -17.90 -9.18
CA GLY A 5 -3.85 -17.58 -10.35
C GLY A 5 -3.53 -16.08 -10.54
N ARG A 6 -3.99 -15.18 -9.67
CA ARG A 6 -3.65 -13.75 -9.74
C ARG A 6 -2.31 -13.48 -9.08
N ILE A 7 -1.45 -12.75 -9.78
CA ILE A 7 -0.14 -12.35 -9.27
C ILE A 7 -0.29 -10.98 -8.62
N ALA A 8 0.06 -10.90 -7.33
CA ALA A 8 -0.03 -9.71 -6.53
C ALA A 8 1.37 -9.22 -6.11
N LEU A 9 1.71 -7.98 -6.45
CA LEU A 9 2.88 -7.29 -5.96
C LEU A 9 2.50 -6.38 -4.80
N VAL A 10 3.12 -6.60 -3.63
CA VAL A 10 2.91 -5.79 -2.42
C VAL A 10 4.22 -5.15 -2.00
N THR A 11 4.31 -3.82 -2.05
CA THR A 11 5.52 -3.11 -1.64
C THR A 11 5.58 -2.93 -0.13
N GLY A 12 6.79 -3.02 0.46
CA GLY A 12 6.99 -2.84 1.91
C GLY A 12 6.31 -3.93 2.75
N ALA A 13 6.40 -5.20 2.32
CA ALA A 13 5.67 -6.34 2.90
C ALA A 13 6.39 -7.06 4.03
N SER A 14 7.53 -6.56 4.53
CA SER A 14 8.33 -7.26 5.55
C SER A 14 7.70 -7.23 6.95
N ARG A 15 6.87 -6.23 7.26
CA ARG A 15 6.23 -6.02 8.56
C ARG A 15 4.92 -5.23 8.46
N GLY A 16 4.22 -5.09 9.58
CA GLY A 16 3.06 -4.21 9.75
C GLY A 16 1.96 -4.46 8.73
N ILE A 17 1.40 -3.38 8.19
CA ILE A 17 0.28 -3.42 7.23
C ILE A 17 0.65 -4.22 5.98
N GLY A 18 1.83 -3.96 5.39
CA GLY A 18 2.24 -4.65 4.17
C GLY A 18 2.37 -6.17 4.34
N GLN A 19 2.86 -6.63 5.49
CA GLN A 19 2.91 -8.05 5.81
C GLN A 19 1.51 -8.66 5.94
N ALA A 20 0.60 -8.00 6.66
CA ALA A 20 -0.76 -8.47 6.82
C ALA A 20 -1.48 -8.55 5.45
N ILE A 21 -1.29 -7.55 4.59
CA ILE A 21 -1.82 -7.55 3.22
C ILE A 21 -1.28 -8.74 2.42
N ALA A 22 0.04 -8.98 2.45
CA ALA A 22 0.65 -10.08 1.72
C ALA A 22 0.07 -11.44 2.16
N LEU A 23 -0.06 -11.65 3.46
CA LEU A 23 -0.62 -12.89 4.02
C LEU A 23 -2.12 -13.03 3.72
N GLU A 24 -2.89 -11.96 3.75
CA GLU A 24 -4.33 -12.02 3.45
C GLU A 24 -4.60 -12.32 1.97
N LEU A 25 -3.86 -11.68 1.05
CA LEU A 25 -3.95 -11.99 -0.37
C LEU A 25 -3.52 -13.44 -0.66
N ALA A 26 -2.53 -13.95 0.06
CA ALA A 26 -2.10 -15.35 -0.01
C ALA A 26 -3.20 -16.32 0.45
N LYS A 27 -3.91 -16.03 1.53
CA LYS A 27 -5.10 -16.79 1.97
C LYS A 27 -6.23 -16.79 0.93
N CYS A 28 -6.31 -15.72 0.13
CA CYS A 28 -7.24 -15.62 -1.00
C CYS A 28 -6.74 -16.36 -2.25
N SER A 29 -5.68 -17.17 -2.16
CA SER A 29 -5.06 -17.97 -3.23
C SER A 29 -4.32 -17.16 -4.31
N ALA A 30 -3.96 -15.90 -4.04
CA ALA A 30 -3.07 -15.15 -4.93
C ALA A 30 -1.62 -15.67 -4.86
N VAL A 31 -0.89 -15.56 -5.96
CA VAL A 31 0.58 -15.68 -5.95
C VAL A 31 1.15 -14.33 -5.51
N VAL A 32 1.72 -14.26 -4.31
CA VAL A 32 2.11 -12.99 -3.69
C VAL A 32 3.61 -12.75 -3.78
N ILE A 33 4.00 -11.63 -4.35
CA ILE A 33 5.35 -11.13 -4.32
C ILE A 33 5.39 -9.91 -3.39
N GLY A 34 6.02 -10.09 -2.23
CA GLY A 34 6.23 -9.02 -1.28
C GLY A 34 7.62 -8.41 -1.41
N THR A 35 7.78 -7.11 -1.19
CA THR A 35 9.10 -6.48 -1.28
C THR A 35 9.58 -5.90 0.05
N SER A 36 10.91 -5.87 0.18
CA SER A 36 11.63 -5.21 1.27
C SER A 36 12.89 -4.56 0.73
N THR A 37 13.41 -3.56 1.43
CA THR A 37 14.69 -2.92 1.08
C THR A 37 15.91 -3.74 1.49
N SER A 38 15.75 -4.77 2.31
CA SER A 38 16.84 -5.64 2.81
C SER A 38 16.65 -7.10 2.39
N ALA A 39 17.75 -7.83 2.25
CA ALA A 39 17.74 -9.27 1.97
C ALA A 39 17.02 -10.05 3.07
N SER A 40 17.33 -9.76 4.33
CA SER A 40 16.67 -10.41 5.48
C SER A 40 15.16 -10.19 5.51
N GLY A 41 14.70 -9.00 5.10
CA GLY A 41 13.28 -8.71 4.96
C GLY A 41 12.62 -9.50 3.83
N ALA A 42 13.29 -9.63 2.68
CA ALA A 42 12.81 -10.44 1.55
C ALA A 42 12.74 -11.94 1.90
N ASP A 43 13.79 -12.46 2.57
CA ASP A 43 13.81 -13.85 3.05
C ASP A 43 12.68 -14.10 4.07
N GLY A 44 12.47 -13.18 5.00
CA GLY A 44 11.40 -13.27 5.98
C GLY A 44 10.00 -13.27 5.35
N ILE A 45 9.79 -12.53 4.26
CA ILE A 45 8.54 -12.58 3.48
C ILE A 45 8.36 -13.96 2.86
N SER A 46 9.41 -14.48 2.19
CA SER A 46 9.36 -15.80 1.55
C SER A 46 9.04 -16.92 2.56
N GLN A 47 9.69 -16.89 3.73
CA GLN A 47 9.46 -17.87 4.80
C GLN A 47 8.00 -17.81 5.31
N LYS A 48 7.46 -16.60 5.54
CA LYS A 48 6.09 -16.44 6.03
C LYS A 48 5.05 -16.90 5.01
N LEU A 49 5.25 -16.60 3.72
CA LEU A 49 4.38 -17.10 2.66
C LEU A 49 4.44 -18.63 2.56
N ALA A 50 5.63 -19.21 2.59
CA ALA A 50 5.81 -20.66 2.56
C ALA A 50 5.14 -21.35 3.77
N ALA A 51 5.21 -20.77 4.96
CA ALA A 51 4.57 -21.30 6.16
C ALA A 51 3.04 -21.37 6.06
N THR A 52 2.41 -20.57 5.19
CA THR A 52 0.97 -20.63 4.91
C THR A 52 0.61 -21.59 3.78
N GLY A 53 1.60 -22.25 3.15
CA GLY A 53 1.41 -23.07 1.96
C GLY A 53 1.14 -22.26 0.68
N ALA A 54 1.24 -20.95 0.75
CA ALA A 54 0.97 -20.06 -0.38
C ALA A 54 2.14 -20.01 -1.36
N LYS A 55 1.82 -19.82 -2.64
CA LYS A 55 2.83 -19.53 -3.68
C LYS A 55 3.23 -18.07 -3.60
N GLY A 56 4.53 -17.80 -3.69
CA GLY A 56 5.03 -16.43 -3.69
C GLY A 56 6.50 -16.33 -3.33
N ALA A 57 6.98 -15.11 -3.24
CA ALA A 57 8.37 -14.83 -2.89
C ALA A 57 8.53 -13.43 -2.28
N GLY A 58 9.58 -13.24 -1.50
CA GLY A 58 10.09 -11.93 -1.14
C GLY A 58 11.16 -11.48 -2.14
N LEU A 59 11.13 -10.21 -2.52
CA LEU A 59 12.12 -9.59 -3.37
C LEU A 59 12.74 -8.35 -2.72
N ILE A 60 14.01 -8.09 -3.02
CA ILE A 60 14.64 -6.84 -2.61
C ILE A 60 14.22 -5.75 -3.60
N LEU A 61 13.66 -4.66 -3.08
CA LEU A 61 13.27 -3.51 -3.88
C LEU A 61 13.33 -2.24 -3.05
N ASN A 62 14.17 -1.31 -3.47
CA ASN A 62 14.05 0.09 -3.10
C ASN A 62 13.14 0.79 -4.13
N VAL A 63 11.93 1.18 -3.72
CA VAL A 63 10.94 1.81 -4.61
C VAL A 63 11.40 3.16 -5.19
N ASN A 64 12.42 3.79 -4.58
CA ASN A 64 13.03 5.03 -5.06
C ASN A 64 13.98 4.82 -6.23
N ASP A 65 14.51 3.59 -6.39
CA ASP A 65 15.41 3.25 -7.47
C ASP A 65 14.61 2.82 -8.72
N PRO A 66 14.65 3.61 -9.81
CA PRO A 66 13.88 3.28 -11.01
C PRO A 66 14.38 2.02 -11.72
N GLN A 67 15.68 1.75 -11.67
CA GLN A 67 16.27 0.57 -12.32
C GLN A 67 15.91 -0.71 -11.57
N GLN A 68 15.97 -0.68 -10.22
CA GLN A 68 15.50 -1.80 -9.40
C GLN A 68 14.00 -2.05 -9.59
N ALA A 69 13.19 -1.00 -9.69
CA ALA A 69 11.74 -1.15 -9.90
C ALA A 69 11.43 -1.84 -11.24
N GLU A 70 12.10 -1.42 -12.31
CA GLU A 70 11.95 -2.02 -13.63
C GLU A 70 12.44 -3.48 -13.64
N ALA A 71 13.63 -3.73 -13.12
CA ALA A 71 14.21 -5.08 -13.02
C ALA A 71 13.32 -6.03 -12.19
N ALA A 72 12.78 -5.56 -11.07
CA ALA A 72 11.87 -6.35 -10.22
C ALA A 72 10.58 -6.72 -10.96
N VAL A 73 9.95 -5.78 -11.67
CA VAL A 73 8.73 -6.06 -12.45
C VAL A 73 9.02 -7.07 -13.56
N LEU A 74 10.14 -6.93 -14.28
CA LEU A 74 10.55 -7.87 -15.33
C LEU A 74 10.86 -9.27 -14.77
N ASP A 75 11.54 -9.37 -13.62
CA ASP A 75 11.81 -10.66 -12.95
C ASP A 75 10.50 -11.34 -12.52
N ILE A 76 9.57 -10.59 -11.95
CA ILE A 76 8.25 -11.12 -11.58
C ILE A 76 7.52 -11.65 -12.80
N GLN A 77 7.48 -10.87 -13.89
CA GLN A 77 6.82 -11.28 -15.13
C GLN A 77 7.42 -12.56 -15.72
N LYS A 78 8.75 -12.69 -15.67
CA LYS A 78 9.44 -13.87 -16.18
C LYS A 78 9.21 -15.12 -15.33
N ARG A 79 9.14 -14.99 -14.00
CA ARG A 79 9.07 -16.14 -13.07
C ARG A 79 7.64 -16.55 -12.75
N PHE A 80 6.74 -15.60 -12.66
CA PHE A 80 5.39 -15.83 -12.15
C PHE A 80 4.30 -15.45 -13.17
N GLY A 81 4.60 -14.53 -14.10
CA GLY A 81 3.64 -13.99 -15.06
C GLY A 81 3.26 -12.53 -14.79
N ASP A 82 2.30 -12.00 -15.53
CA ASP A 82 1.89 -10.60 -15.46
C ASP A 82 1.25 -10.25 -14.11
N ILE A 83 1.68 -9.11 -13.55
CA ILE A 83 1.15 -8.60 -12.28
C ILE A 83 -0.29 -8.14 -12.52
N ALA A 84 -1.24 -8.80 -11.87
CA ALA A 84 -2.66 -8.51 -11.94
C ALA A 84 -3.14 -7.58 -10.80
N ILE A 85 -2.44 -7.60 -9.66
CA ILE A 85 -2.74 -6.80 -8.48
C ILE A 85 -1.47 -6.08 -8.04
N LEU A 86 -1.53 -4.74 -7.93
CA LEU A 86 -0.46 -3.92 -7.37
C LEU A 86 -0.95 -3.26 -6.09
N VAL A 87 -0.26 -3.50 -4.98
CA VAL A 87 -0.50 -2.80 -3.72
C VAL A 87 0.70 -1.91 -3.40
N ASN A 88 0.53 -0.61 -3.58
CA ASN A 88 1.51 0.38 -3.20
C ASN A 88 1.35 0.69 -1.72
N ASN A 89 2.14 0.01 -0.88
CA ASN A 89 2.12 0.16 0.57
C ASN A 89 3.42 0.72 1.15
N ALA A 90 4.56 0.59 0.45
CA ALA A 90 5.82 1.15 0.92
C ALA A 90 5.69 2.66 1.16
N GLY A 91 6.17 3.13 2.28
CA GLY A 91 6.15 4.52 2.67
C GLY A 91 7.01 4.77 3.90
N ILE A 92 7.33 6.05 4.12
CA ILE A 92 8.12 6.53 5.26
C ILE A 92 7.46 7.77 5.83
N THR A 93 7.91 8.21 7.00
CA THR A 93 7.59 9.52 7.57
C THR A 93 8.88 10.29 7.87
N ARG A 94 8.82 11.61 7.75
CA ARG A 94 9.86 12.58 8.13
C ARG A 94 9.16 13.77 8.79
N ASP A 95 8.75 13.54 10.03
CA ASP A 95 7.90 14.47 10.76
C ASP A 95 8.73 15.65 11.27
N ASN A 96 8.37 16.87 10.85
CA ASN A 96 8.96 18.10 11.30
C ASN A 96 7.98 19.27 11.08
N LEU A 97 8.04 20.31 11.93
CA LEU A 97 7.28 21.54 11.67
C LEU A 97 7.80 22.20 10.39
N LEU A 98 6.91 22.74 9.57
CA LEU A 98 7.27 23.33 8.27
C LEU A 98 8.40 24.36 8.36
N VAL A 99 8.41 25.18 9.40
CA VAL A 99 9.45 26.19 9.64
C VAL A 99 10.84 25.58 9.90
N ARG A 100 10.93 24.32 10.22
CA ARG A 100 12.18 23.58 10.49
C ARG A 100 12.44 22.44 9.50
N MET A 101 11.47 22.16 8.64
CA MET A 101 11.55 21.08 7.67
C MET A 101 12.64 21.37 6.65
N LYS A 102 13.50 20.39 6.41
CA LYS A 102 14.55 20.48 5.40
C LYS A 102 14.04 20.00 4.06
N ASP A 103 14.62 20.50 2.97
CA ASP A 103 14.25 20.07 1.61
C ASP A 103 14.46 18.58 1.41
N GLU A 104 15.50 17.97 2.02
CA GLU A 104 15.73 16.54 1.96
C GLU A 104 14.62 15.73 2.63
N GLU A 105 14.03 16.23 3.74
CA GLU A 105 12.90 15.58 4.42
C GLU A 105 11.64 15.63 3.56
N TRP A 106 11.45 16.71 2.83
CA TRP A 106 10.37 16.85 1.85
C TRP A 106 10.58 15.92 0.66
N ASP A 107 11.75 15.97 0.03
CA ASP A 107 12.07 15.20 -1.17
C ASP A 107 12.05 13.69 -0.93
N ASP A 108 12.54 13.23 0.22
CA ASP A 108 12.46 11.82 0.65
C ASP A 108 11.02 11.31 0.64
N ILE A 109 10.10 12.09 1.20
CA ILE A 109 8.68 11.73 1.27
C ILE A 109 8.05 11.74 -0.13
N MET A 110 8.30 12.79 -0.91
CA MET A 110 7.77 12.88 -2.27
C MET A 110 8.29 11.75 -3.17
N ALA A 111 9.57 11.40 -3.04
CA ALA A 111 10.16 10.29 -3.79
C ALA A 111 9.56 8.94 -3.39
N THR A 112 9.50 8.68 -2.06
CA THR A 112 9.12 7.36 -1.55
C THR A 112 7.61 7.15 -1.57
N ASP A 113 6.82 8.12 -1.09
CA ASP A 113 5.41 7.93 -0.85
C ASP A 113 4.54 8.28 -2.07
N LEU A 114 5.00 9.18 -2.97
CA LEU A 114 4.21 9.59 -4.13
C LEU A 114 4.83 9.14 -5.46
N LYS A 115 6.09 9.49 -5.73
CA LYS A 115 6.72 9.20 -7.03
C LYS A 115 6.88 7.69 -7.29
N SER A 116 7.11 6.91 -6.24
CA SER A 116 7.17 5.45 -6.33
C SER A 116 5.84 4.83 -6.79
N VAL A 117 4.71 5.36 -6.29
CA VAL A 117 3.35 4.93 -6.66
C VAL A 117 3.13 5.15 -8.16
N TYR A 118 3.45 6.34 -8.67
CA TYR A 118 3.41 6.63 -10.10
C TYR A 118 4.27 5.65 -10.89
N ARG A 119 5.53 5.45 -10.47
CA ARG A 119 6.49 4.59 -11.17
C ARG A 119 6.01 3.16 -11.29
N LEU A 120 5.66 2.53 -10.19
CA LEU A 120 5.22 1.13 -10.17
C LEU A 120 3.90 0.95 -10.92
N SER A 121 2.95 1.86 -10.74
CA SER A 121 1.70 1.83 -11.51
C SER A 121 1.97 1.87 -13.01
N LYS A 122 2.84 2.76 -13.48
CA LYS A 122 3.22 2.86 -14.91
C LYS A 122 3.85 1.58 -15.44
N LEU A 123 4.72 0.92 -14.65
CA LEU A 123 5.41 -0.30 -15.06
C LEU A 123 4.45 -1.49 -15.27
N VAL A 124 3.43 -1.64 -14.41
CA VAL A 124 2.47 -2.76 -14.53
C VAL A 124 1.32 -2.47 -15.50
N LEU A 125 1.07 -1.22 -15.81
CA LEU A 125 -0.14 -0.79 -16.51
C LEU A 125 -0.26 -1.40 -17.92
N ARG A 126 0.86 -1.52 -18.65
CA ARG A 126 0.87 -2.05 -20.03
C ARG A 126 0.37 -3.50 -20.09
N SER A 127 0.81 -4.35 -19.19
CA SER A 127 0.35 -5.74 -19.11
C SER A 127 -1.10 -5.84 -18.64
N MET A 128 -1.51 -5.04 -17.64
CA MET A 128 -2.90 -4.97 -17.18
C MET A 128 -3.85 -4.52 -18.30
N MET A 129 -3.46 -3.51 -19.09
CA MET A 129 -4.26 -3.03 -20.24
C MET A 129 -4.40 -4.10 -21.33
N LYS A 130 -3.33 -4.87 -21.63
CA LYS A 130 -3.34 -5.99 -22.57
C LYS A 130 -4.24 -7.12 -22.08
N ALA A 131 -4.16 -7.45 -20.80
CA ALA A 131 -4.99 -8.48 -20.17
C ALA A 131 -6.45 -8.04 -19.96
N ARG A 132 -6.78 -6.74 -20.10
CA ARG A 132 -8.07 -6.13 -19.74
C ARG A 132 -8.50 -6.50 -18.32
N TYR A 133 -7.54 -6.53 -17.42
CA TYR A 133 -7.72 -6.78 -15.99
C TYR A 133 -6.58 -6.17 -15.19
N GLY A 134 -6.90 -5.48 -14.12
CA GLY A 134 -5.92 -4.96 -13.17
C GLY A 134 -6.58 -4.40 -11.91
N ARG A 135 -5.87 -4.49 -10.79
CA ARG A 135 -6.25 -3.92 -9.50
C ARG A 135 -5.07 -3.15 -8.95
N ILE A 136 -5.17 -1.85 -8.89
CA ILE A 136 -4.17 -0.97 -8.29
C ILE A 136 -4.76 -0.42 -6.99
N ILE A 137 -4.13 -0.74 -5.86
CA ILE A 137 -4.59 -0.35 -4.53
C ILE A 137 -3.46 0.43 -3.86
N ASN A 138 -3.73 1.68 -3.54
CA ASN A 138 -2.75 2.59 -2.97
C ASN A 138 -3.04 2.82 -1.48
N ILE A 139 -2.09 2.52 -0.61
CA ILE A 139 -2.22 2.78 0.82
C ILE A 139 -1.87 4.24 1.07
N THR A 140 -2.90 5.02 1.37
CA THR A 140 -2.79 6.43 1.74
C THR A 140 -2.73 6.59 3.27
N SER A 141 -3.39 7.57 3.82
CA SER A 141 -3.54 7.80 5.25
C SER A 141 -4.71 8.75 5.48
N ILE A 142 -5.33 8.66 6.65
CA ILE A 142 -6.24 9.69 7.15
C ILE A 142 -5.58 11.09 7.11
N VAL A 143 -4.28 11.16 7.36
CA VAL A 143 -3.50 12.41 7.35
C VAL A 143 -3.52 13.09 5.97
N GLY A 144 -3.63 12.32 4.89
CA GLY A 144 -3.79 12.88 3.53
C GLY A 144 -5.12 13.57 3.30
N VAL A 145 -6.10 13.39 4.18
CA VAL A 145 -7.43 14.02 4.11
C VAL A 145 -7.59 15.11 5.17
N THR A 146 -7.22 14.82 6.42
CA THR A 146 -7.41 15.73 7.55
C THR A 146 -6.24 16.67 7.79
N GLY A 147 -5.04 16.34 7.28
CA GLY A 147 -3.79 16.97 7.70
C GLY A 147 -3.37 16.54 9.11
N ASN A 148 -2.13 16.82 9.47
CA ASN A 148 -1.60 16.68 10.81
C ASN A 148 -0.43 17.63 11.00
N ALA A 149 -0.33 18.29 12.15
CA ALA A 149 0.78 19.17 12.47
C ALA A 149 2.11 18.40 12.44
N GLY A 150 3.13 18.97 11.79
CA GLY A 150 4.44 18.36 11.62
C GLY A 150 4.52 17.34 10.46
N GLN A 151 3.46 17.14 9.68
CA GLN A 151 3.40 16.18 8.58
C GLN A 151 2.96 16.83 7.26
N THR A 152 3.34 18.07 6.99
CA THR A 152 2.94 18.76 5.75
C THR A 152 3.42 18.05 4.49
N ASN A 153 4.65 17.50 4.49
CA ASN A 153 5.21 16.66 3.42
C ASN A 153 4.43 15.36 3.24
N TYR A 154 4.20 14.64 4.33
CA TYR A 154 3.48 13.35 4.32
C TYR A 154 2.01 13.54 3.90
N ALA A 155 1.33 14.55 4.45
CA ALA A 155 -0.03 14.91 4.07
C ALA A 155 -0.13 15.24 2.57
N ALA A 156 0.80 16.05 2.05
CA ALA A 156 0.85 16.40 0.63
C ALA A 156 1.03 15.15 -0.25
N ALA A 157 1.95 14.25 0.10
CA ALA A 157 2.18 13.02 -0.66
C ALA A 157 0.94 12.11 -0.64
N LYS A 158 0.34 11.89 0.54
CA LYS A 158 -0.84 11.01 0.69
C LYS A 158 -2.10 11.59 0.04
N ALA A 159 -2.30 12.90 0.08
CA ALA A 159 -3.33 13.60 -0.69
C ALA A 159 -3.06 13.51 -2.20
N GLY A 160 -1.81 13.66 -2.63
CA GLY A 160 -1.39 13.51 -4.02
C GLY A 160 -1.71 12.14 -4.59
N ILE A 161 -1.56 11.06 -3.80
CA ILE A 161 -1.96 9.70 -4.20
C ILE A 161 -3.46 9.62 -4.49
N ILE A 162 -4.30 10.26 -3.68
CA ILE A 162 -5.76 10.26 -3.89
C ILE A 162 -6.11 10.92 -5.23
N GLY A 163 -5.53 12.08 -5.52
CA GLY A 163 -5.71 12.78 -6.80
C GLY A 163 -5.19 11.96 -7.98
N PHE A 164 -3.98 11.38 -7.86
CA PHE A 164 -3.40 10.47 -8.86
C PHE A 164 -4.32 9.28 -9.13
N SER A 165 -4.84 8.64 -8.09
CA SER A 165 -5.69 7.45 -8.22
C SER A 165 -7.00 7.76 -8.94
N LYS A 166 -7.64 8.89 -8.64
CA LYS A 166 -8.86 9.35 -9.33
C LYS A 166 -8.62 9.58 -10.81
N SER A 167 -7.52 10.23 -11.17
CA SER A 167 -7.16 10.50 -12.56
C SER A 167 -6.87 9.20 -13.32
N LEU A 168 -6.02 8.33 -12.74
CA LEU A 168 -5.67 7.06 -13.36
C LEU A 168 -6.90 6.15 -13.53
N ALA A 169 -7.82 6.11 -12.55
CA ALA A 169 -9.07 5.36 -12.64
C ALA A 169 -9.89 5.76 -13.88
N ARG A 170 -9.95 7.05 -14.20
CA ARG A 170 -10.63 7.57 -15.40
C ARG A 170 -9.96 7.13 -16.71
N GLU A 171 -8.61 7.09 -16.72
CA GLU A 171 -7.83 6.70 -17.90
C GLU A 171 -7.99 5.21 -18.24
N VAL A 172 -8.07 4.35 -17.22
CA VAL A 172 -7.95 2.90 -17.42
C VAL A 172 -9.24 2.11 -17.18
N GLY A 173 -10.31 2.75 -16.72
CA GLY A 173 -11.59 2.09 -16.40
C GLY A 173 -12.16 1.32 -17.57
N SER A 174 -12.07 1.84 -18.81
CA SER A 174 -12.50 1.16 -20.04
C SER A 174 -11.73 -0.14 -20.34
N ARG A 175 -10.64 -0.39 -19.63
CA ARG A 175 -9.82 -1.60 -19.72
C ARG A 175 -10.07 -2.59 -18.57
N ASN A 176 -11.14 -2.41 -17.78
CA ASN A 176 -11.46 -3.23 -16.62
C ASN A 176 -10.32 -3.23 -15.58
N ILE A 177 -9.67 -2.08 -15.41
CA ILE A 177 -8.65 -1.84 -14.39
C ILE A 177 -9.24 -0.90 -13.36
N THR A 178 -9.26 -1.31 -12.11
CA THR A 178 -9.69 -0.44 -11.00
C THR A 178 -8.49 0.14 -10.27
N VAL A 179 -8.62 1.39 -9.85
CA VAL A 179 -7.59 2.10 -9.08
C VAL A 179 -8.24 2.74 -7.88
N ASN A 180 -7.90 2.25 -6.68
CA ASN A 180 -8.53 2.68 -5.43
C ASN A 180 -7.49 3.01 -4.38
N CYS A 181 -7.89 3.80 -3.40
CA CYS A 181 -7.11 4.11 -2.21
C CYS A 181 -7.72 3.45 -0.98
N ILE A 182 -6.86 3.10 -0.03
CA ILE A 182 -7.26 2.83 1.36
C ILE A 182 -6.61 3.90 2.22
N ALA A 183 -7.39 4.54 3.08
CA ALA A 183 -6.92 5.54 4.03
C ALA A 183 -6.99 4.97 5.46
N PRO A 184 -5.90 4.36 5.97
CA PRO A 184 -5.84 3.89 7.34
C PRO A 184 -5.91 5.06 8.33
N GLY A 185 -6.53 4.82 9.49
CA GLY A 185 -6.32 5.60 10.69
C GLY A 185 -5.06 5.17 11.45
N PHE A 186 -5.09 5.24 12.78
CA PHE A 186 -4.01 4.72 13.62
C PHE A 186 -4.10 3.20 13.75
N ILE A 187 -3.08 2.53 13.22
CA ILE A 187 -2.97 1.06 13.17
C ILE A 187 -1.88 0.60 14.16
N ASP A 188 -2.15 -0.46 14.92
CA ASP A 188 -1.20 -1.07 15.85
C ASP A 188 -0.04 -1.74 15.09
N THR A 189 1.02 -0.98 14.90
CA THR A 189 2.26 -1.38 14.25
C THR A 189 3.45 -0.99 15.13
N ASP A 190 4.67 -1.38 14.74
CA ASP A 190 5.88 -0.98 15.47
C ASP A 190 5.98 0.53 15.67
N MET A 191 5.46 1.31 14.72
CA MET A 191 5.47 2.79 14.78
C MET A 191 4.56 3.31 15.90
N THR A 192 3.35 2.76 16.06
CA THR A 192 2.41 3.19 17.11
C THR A 192 2.74 2.58 18.47
N ARG A 193 3.43 1.43 18.51
CA ARG A 193 3.93 0.80 19.74
C ARG A 193 5.09 1.57 20.36
N ALA A 194 5.83 2.35 19.59
CA ALA A 194 6.88 3.22 20.09
C ALA A 194 6.35 4.46 20.84
N LEU A 195 5.03 4.75 20.76
CA LEU A 195 4.40 5.85 21.49
C LEU A 195 4.27 5.53 22.97
N THR A 196 4.37 6.57 23.80
CA THR A 196 4.11 6.46 25.25
C THR A 196 2.64 6.11 25.51
N GLU A 197 2.36 5.53 26.66
CA GLU A 197 1.00 5.17 27.05
C GLU A 197 0.05 6.38 27.06
N GLN A 198 0.55 7.54 27.51
CA GLN A 198 -0.20 8.79 27.49
C GLN A 198 -0.55 9.25 26.07
N GLN A 199 0.40 9.17 25.14
CA GLN A 199 0.15 9.48 23.72
C GLN A 199 -0.87 8.51 23.11
N ARG A 200 -0.79 7.21 23.44
CA ARG A 200 -1.77 6.22 22.98
C ARG A 200 -3.17 6.51 23.50
N CYS A 201 -3.30 6.90 24.78
CA CYS A 201 -4.60 7.29 25.36
C CYS A 201 -5.22 8.48 24.62
N VAL A 202 -4.43 9.51 24.34
CA VAL A 202 -4.89 10.70 23.58
C VAL A 202 -5.34 10.31 22.17
N LEU A 203 -4.60 9.45 21.49
CA LEU A 203 -4.98 8.96 20.16
C LEU A 203 -6.27 8.15 20.19
N MET A 204 -6.44 7.27 21.17
CA MET A 204 -7.65 6.45 21.30
C MET A 204 -8.91 7.28 21.53
N GLN A 205 -8.80 8.43 22.19
CA GLN A 205 -9.94 9.35 22.38
C GLN A 205 -10.42 9.98 21.07
N GLN A 206 -9.57 10.02 20.04
CA GLN A 206 -9.93 10.53 18.72
C GLN A 206 -10.57 9.47 17.81
N ILE A 207 -10.60 8.20 18.25
CA ILE A 207 -11.12 7.08 17.46
C ILE A 207 -12.52 6.72 17.99
N PRO A 208 -13.61 6.97 17.25
CA PRO A 208 -14.95 6.62 17.68
C PRO A 208 -15.14 5.14 18.08
N LEU A 209 -14.44 4.21 17.40
CA LEU A 209 -14.46 2.79 17.79
C LEU A 209 -13.65 2.46 19.05
N GLY A 210 -12.96 3.44 19.67
CA GLY A 210 -12.26 3.31 20.95
C GLY A 210 -11.05 2.37 20.95
N ARG A 211 -10.52 1.98 19.78
CA ARG A 211 -9.35 1.12 19.65
C ARG A 211 -8.49 1.50 18.45
N LEU A 212 -7.21 1.18 18.51
CA LEU A 212 -6.38 1.17 17.32
C LEU A 212 -6.88 0.11 16.32
N GLY A 213 -6.76 0.40 15.03
CA GLY A 213 -6.94 -0.61 13.99
C GLY A 213 -5.82 -1.66 14.06
N ARG A 214 -6.10 -2.85 13.56
CA ARG A 214 -5.07 -3.89 13.37
C ARG A 214 -4.61 -3.89 11.92
N PRO A 215 -3.39 -4.33 11.62
CA PRO A 215 -2.95 -4.54 10.23
C PRO A 215 -3.92 -5.39 9.41
N GLU A 216 -4.58 -6.36 10.05
CA GLU A 216 -5.58 -7.24 9.43
C GLU A 216 -6.85 -6.47 9.00
N ASP A 217 -7.24 -5.40 9.73
CA ASP A 217 -8.37 -4.56 9.35
C ASP A 217 -8.11 -3.88 7.98
N ILE A 218 -6.87 -3.49 7.71
CA ILE A 218 -6.44 -2.94 6.41
C ILE A 218 -6.32 -4.03 5.35
N ALA A 219 -5.74 -5.18 5.73
CA ALA A 219 -5.56 -6.30 4.82
C ALA A 219 -6.89 -6.83 4.26
N ALA A 220 -7.92 -6.91 5.09
CA ALA A 220 -9.27 -7.30 4.68
C ALA A 220 -9.86 -6.33 3.64
N ALA A 221 -9.67 -5.02 3.83
CA ALA A 221 -10.10 -4.00 2.88
C ALA A 221 -9.34 -4.10 1.54
N VAL A 222 -8.03 -4.38 1.58
CA VAL A 222 -7.24 -4.65 0.36
C VAL A 222 -7.75 -5.89 -0.36
N ALA A 223 -7.98 -6.99 0.35
CA ALA A 223 -8.50 -8.22 -0.24
C ALA A 223 -9.88 -8.00 -0.89
N PHE A 224 -10.75 -7.20 -0.29
CA PHE A 224 -12.03 -6.80 -0.90
C PHE A 224 -11.81 -6.04 -2.20
N LEU A 225 -11.00 -4.97 -2.19
CA LEU A 225 -10.74 -4.16 -3.40
C LEU A 225 -9.99 -4.93 -4.50
N ALA A 226 -9.24 -5.98 -4.15
CA ALA A 226 -8.57 -6.87 -5.10
C ALA A 226 -9.53 -7.91 -5.72
N SER A 227 -10.66 -8.19 -5.07
CA SER A 227 -11.59 -9.26 -5.43
C SER A 227 -12.62 -8.85 -6.49
N PRO A 228 -13.29 -9.82 -7.15
CA PRO A 228 -14.41 -9.54 -8.05
C PRO A 228 -15.56 -8.78 -7.39
N GLY A 229 -15.72 -8.88 -6.07
CA GLY A 229 -16.75 -8.14 -5.33
C GLY A 229 -16.60 -6.62 -5.40
N ALA A 230 -15.42 -6.13 -5.81
CA ALA A 230 -15.14 -4.71 -6.00
C ALA A 230 -14.99 -4.30 -7.47
N ASP A 231 -15.46 -5.09 -8.44
CA ASP A 231 -15.28 -4.82 -9.87
C ASP A 231 -15.90 -3.49 -10.31
N TYR A 232 -16.90 -3.00 -9.59
CA TYR A 232 -17.55 -1.71 -9.87
C TYR A 232 -17.05 -0.56 -9.00
N ALA A 233 -16.03 -0.79 -8.17
CA ALA A 233 -15.41 0.23 -7.33
C ALA A 233 -14.11 0.72 -7.95
N THR A 234 -14.06 1.98 -8.41
CA THR A 234 -12.84 2.60 -8.92
C THR A 234 -12.82 4.10 -8.63
N GLY A 235 -11.62 4.63 -8.39
CA GLY A 235 -11.41 6.04 -8.02
C GLY A 235 -11.85 6.39 -6.60
N CYS A 236 -12.25 5.41 -5.79
CA CYS A 236 -12.68 5.65 -4.41
C CYS A 236 -11.50 5.66 -3.42
N THR A 237 -11.73 6.29 -2.29
CA THR A 237 -10.89 6.19 -1.10
C THR A 237 -11.70 5.50 -0.01
N LEU A 238 -11.33 4.27 0.34
CA LEU A 238 -11.97 3.53 1.42
C LEU A 238 -11.31 3.91 2.75
N HIS A 239 -12.06 4.57 3.61
CA HIS A 239 -11.61 4.97 4.92
C HIS A 239 -11.70 3.80 5.90
N VAL A 240 -10.55 3.34 6.43
CA VAL A 240 -10.44 2.26 7.42
C VAL A 240 -9.74 2.84 8.66
N ASN A 241 -10.45 3.67 9.41
CA ASN A 241 -9.87 4.55 10.41
C ASN A 241 -10.63 4.57 11.74
N GLY A 242 -11.58 3.66 11.94
CA GLY A 242 -12.37 3.59 13.18
C GLY A 242 -13.32 4.77 13.40
N GLY A 243 -13.64 5.52 12.33
CA GLY A 243 -14.55 6.68 12.40
C GLY A 243 -13.83 8.01 12.64
N MET A 244 -12.50 8.06 12.62
CA MET A 244 -11.76 9.32 12.80
C MET A 244 -12.02 10.34 11.68
N HIS A 245 -12.39 9.87 10.51
CA HIS A 245 -12.85 10.69 9.39
C HIS A 245 -14.00 9.97 8.70
N MET A 246 -15.04 10.74 8.38
CA MET A 246 -16.27 10.28 7.72
C MET A 246 -16.61 11.30 6.63
N ASP A 247 -16.76 10.86 5.37
CA ASP A 247 -17.17 11.63 4.18
C ASP A 247 -18.21 10.86 3.34
#